data_821d3ccc489169be7caffc0096484e99
#
_entry.id   821d3ccc489169be7caffc0096484e99
#
_cell.length_a   1.000
_cell.length_b   1.000
_cell.length_c   1.000
_cell.angle_alpha   90.00
_cell.angle_beta   90.00
_cell.angle_gamma   90.00
#
_symmetry.space_group_name_H-M   'P 1'
#
loop_
_entity.id
_entity.type
_entity.pdbx_description
1 polymer ?
#
loop_
_entity_poly.entity_id
_entity_poly.type
_entity_poly.pdbx_seq_one_letter_code
_entity_poly.pdbx_strand_id
1 'polypeptide(L)'
;MQISQTDKAYYDLLIKYNRILQQRNRLLKDIRDNNASIELLLTWDQEFVLTAARIAVKRMAALQKLKNIAKDIYAALTGELETLTVFYELKANN
;
A
#
# COMPACT_ATOMS: atom_id res chain seq x y z
N MET A 1 1.04 -1.56 11.05
CA MET A 1 1.50 -0.20 10.73
C MET A 1 0.39 0.55 10.00
N GLN A 2 0.01 1.70 10.51
CA GLN A 2 -1.04 2.50 9.90
C GLN A 2 -0.41 3.66 9.14
N ILE A 3 -0.21 3.46 7.86
CA ILE A 3 0.47 4.39 6.96
C ILE A 3 -0.28 5.73 6.90
N SER A 4 -1.62 5.67 6.86
CA SER A 4 -2.46 6.86 6.74
C SER A 4 -2.42 7.76 7.97
N GLN A 5 -2.05 7.23 9.15
CA GLN A 5 -1.92 8.03 10.37
C GLN A 5 -0.58 8.73 10.48
N THR A 6 0.48 8.17 9.87
CA THR A 6 1.83 8.71 9.96
C THR A 6 2.22 9.52 8.73
N ASP A 7 1.48 9.40 7.63
CA ASP A 7 1.75 10.09 6.37
C ASP A 7 0.53 10.88 5.95
N LYS A 8 0.54 12.17 6.25
CA LYS A 8 -0.55 13.09 5.88
C LYS A 8 -0.72 13.16 4.37
N ALA A 9 0.37 13.15 3.61
CA ALA A 9 0.32 13.21 2.15
C ALA A 9 -0.39 11.98 1.58
N TYR A 10 -0.15 10.81 2.16
CA TYR A 10 -0.84 9.59 1.77
C TYR A 10 -2.34 9.67 2.06
N TYR A 11 -2.68 10.16 3.26
CA TYR A 11 -4.08 10.34 3.66
C TYR A 11 -4.81 11.29 2.70
N ASP A 12 -4.17 12.41 2.36
CA ASP A 12 -4.74 13.38 1.41
C ASP A 12 -4.93 12.77 0.02
N LEU A 13 -4.01 11.91 -0.42
CA LEU A 13 -4.13 11.18 -1.69
C LEU A 13 -5.33 10.22 -1.67
N LEU A 14 -5.57 9.54 -0.56
CA LEU A 14 -6.72 8.64 -0.43
C LEU A 14 -8.04 9.40 -0.51
N ILE A 15 -8.12 10.56 0.14
CA ILE A 15 -9.30 11.42 0.07
C ILE A 15 -9.52 11.89 -1.36
N LYS A 16 -8.47 12.35 -2.03
CA LYS A 16 -8.52 12.79 -3.42
C LYS A 16 -8.96 11.65 -4.34
N TYR A 17 -8.39 10.46 -4.14
CA TYR A 17 -8.74 9.28 -4.92
C TYR A 17 -10.23 8.95 -4.79
N ASN A 18 -10.76 8.93 -3.59
CA ASN A 18 -12.17 8.65 -3.37
C ASN A 18 -13.07 9.68 -4.03
N ARG A 19 -12.69 10.96 -3.98
CA ARG A 19 -13.45 12.04 -4.64
C ARG A 19 -13.46 11.86 -6.15
N ILE A 20 -12.30 11.55 -6.73
CA ILE A 20 -12.18 11.31 -8.18
C ILE A 20 -13.03 10.10 -8.57
N LEU A 21 -12.98 9.02 -7.79
CA LEU A 21 -13.74 7.82 -8.05
C LEU A 21 -15.24 8.08 -8.03
N GLN A 22 -15.74 8.85 -7.07
CA GLN A 22 -17.15 9.23 -7.00
C GLN A 22 -17.57 10.06 -8.20
N GLN A 23 -16.76 11.04 -8.59
CA GLN A 23 -17.04 11.89 -9.75
C GLN A 23 -17.01 11.09 -11.04
N ARG A 24 -16.04 10.21 -11.17
CA ARG A 24 -15.92 9.34 -12.34
C ARG A 24 -17.11 8.39 -12.46
N ASN A 25 -17.55 7.79 -11.36
CA ASN A 25 -18.71 6.91 -11.35
C ASN A 25 -20.00 7.66 -11.73
N ARG A 26 -20.16 8.88 -11.22
CA ARG A 26 -21.29 9.72 -11.61
C ARG A 26 -21.26 10.04 -13.10
N LEU A 27 -20.09 10.39 -13.62
CA LEU A 27 -19.92 10.71 -15.04
C LEU A 27 -20.21 9.50 -15.92
N LEU A 28 -19.77 8.30 -15.52
CA LEU A 28 -20.07 7.06 -16.24
C LEU A 28 -21.58 6.82 -16.34
N LYS A 29 -22.29 7.09 -15.25
CA LYS A 29 -23.75 6.97 -15.23
C LYS A 29 -24.38 7.98 -16.17
N ASP A 30 -23.91 9.23 -16.15
CA ASP A 30 -24.43 10.29 -17.01
C ASP A 30 -24.16 9.98 -18.50
N ILE A 31 -23.00 9.44 -18.81
CA ILE A 31 -22.67 9.01 -20.19
C ILE A 31 -23.61 7.88 -20.63
N ARG A 32 -23.85 6.91 -19.76
CA ARG A 32 -24.77 5.81 -20.05
C ARG A 32 -26.18 6.32 -20.36
N ASP A 33 -26.62 7.36 -19.64
CA ASP A 33 -27.95 7.95 -19.80
C ASP A 33 -27.97 9.04 -20.89
N ASN A 34 -26.90 9.19 -21.66
CA ASN A 34 -26.74 10.18 -22.74
C ASN A 34 -26.81 11.66 -22.25
N ASN A 35 -26.50 11.89 -20.99
CA ASN A 35 -26.51 13.23 -20.40
C ASN A 35 -25.12 13.90 -20.36
N ALA A 36 -24.07 13.17 -20.77
CA ALA A 36 -22.71 13.69 -20.79
C ALA A 36 -21.90 13.03 -21.91
N SER A 37 -20.82 13.71 -22.33
CA SER A 37 -19.93 13.24 -23.37
C SER A 37 -18.82 12.34 -22.78
N ILE A 38 -18.47 11.30 -23.53
CA ILE A 38 -17.37 10.40 -23.15
C ILE A 38 -16.03 11.14 -23.08
N GLU A 39 -15.89 12.26 -23.75
CA GLU A 39 -14.67 13.05 -23.74
C GLU A 39 -14.35 13.60 -22.35
N LEU A 40 -15.37 13.88 -21.54
CA LEU A 40 -15.18 14.30 -20.16
C LEU A 40 -14.52 13.23 -19.31
N LEU A 41 -14.72 11.97 -19.66
CA LEU A 41 -14.13 10.84 -18.94
C LEU A 41 -12.61 10.85 -19.02
N LEU A 42 -12.05 11.29 -20.15
CA LEU A 42 -10.60 11.33 -20.35
C LEU A 42 -9.90 12.21 -19.30
N THR A 43 -10.51 13.36 -18.99
CA THR A 43 -9.96 14.25 -17.96
C THR A 43 -9.94 13.58 -16.60
N TRP A 44 -11.04 12.93 -16.21
CA TRP A 44 -11.10 12.21 -14.93
C TRP A 44 -10.22 10.99 -14.91
N ASP A 45 -10.05 10.30 -16.03
CA ASP A 45 -9.15 9.16 -16.14
C ASP A 45 -7.70 9.57 -15.92
N GLN A 46 -7.26 10.71 -16.45
CA GLN A 46 -5.91 11.20 -16.24
C GLN A 46 -5.66 11.47 -14.75
N GLU A 47 -6.58 12.16 -14.08
CA GLU A 47 -6.48 12.43 -12.65
C GLU A 47 -6.53 11.14 -11.83
N PHE A 48 -7.37 10.21 -12.23
CA PHE A 48 -7.49 8.91 -11.58
C PHE A 48 -6.18 8.13 -11.64
N VAL A 49 -5.61 8.01 -12.82
CA VAL A 49 -4.36 7.27 -13.04
C VAL A 49 -3.21 7.91 -12.28
N LEU A 50 -3.09 9.25 -12.35
CA LEU A 50 -2.02 9.96 -11.68
C LEU A 50 -2.11 9.79 -10.16
N THR A 51 -3.30 9.94 -9.59
CA THR A 51 -3.51 9.81 -8.15
C THR A 51 -3.28 8.36 -7.71
N ALA A 52 -3.78 7.39 -8.46
CA ALA A 52 -3.56 5.98 -8.18
C ALA A 52 -2.08 5.61 -8.23
N ALA A 53 -1.34 6.15 -9.20
CA ALA A 53 0.10 5.92 -9.31
C ALA A 53 0.85 6.47 -8.09
N ARG A 54 0.49 7.66 -7.63
CA ARG A 54 1.10 8.25 -6.42
C ARG A 54 0.83 7.41 -5.18
N ILE A 55 -0.40 6.91 -5.04
CA ILE A 55 -0.76 6.01 -3.95
C ILE A 55 0.06 4.71 -4.03
N ALA A 56 0.19 4.14 -5.23
CA ALA A 56 0.95 2.92 -5.44
C ALA A 56 2.42 3.09 -5.04
N VAL A 57 3.05 4.20 -5.41
CA VAL A 57 4.43 4.50 -5.04
C VAL A 57 4.58 4.53 -3.52
N LYS A 58 3.67 5.20 -2.81
CA LYS A 58 3.71 5.26 -1.34
C LYS A 58 3.50 3.89 -0.70
N ARG A 59 2.59 3.09 -1.24
CA ARG A 59 2.36 1.72 -0.75
C ARG A 59 3.58 0.83 -0.98
N MET A 60 4.22 0.96 -2.13
CA MET A 60 5.44 0.20 -2.43
C MET A 60 6.56 0.55 -1.47
N ALA A 61 6.74 1.83 -1.16
CA ALA A 61 7.75 2.27 -0.20
C ALA A 61 7.46 1.71 1.20
N ALA A 62 6.20 1.73 1.63
CA ALA A 62 5.78 1.18 2.92
C ALA A 62 6.00 -0.33 2.98
N LEU A 63 5.66 -1.05 1.91
CA LEU A 63 5.88 -2.49 1.81
C LEU A 63 7.36 -2.84 1.87
N GLN A 64 8.22 -2.04 1.25
CA GLN A 64 9.66 -2.24 1.30
C GLN A 64 10.19 -2.09 2.73
N LYS A 65 9.70 -1.09 3.48
CA LYS A 65 10.05 -0.93 4.88
C LYS A 65 9.60 -2.13 5.72
N LEU A 66 8.37 -2.59 5.52
CA LEU A 66 7.85 -3.77 6.23
C LEU A 66 8.66 -5.01 5.90
N LYS A 67 9.03 -5.18 4.65
CA LYS A 67 9.86 -6.31 4.22
C LYS A 67 11.23 -6.29 4.92
N ASN A 68 11.85 -5.12 5.01
CA ASN A 68 13.13 -4.98 5.68
C ASN A 68 13.02 -5.27 7.17
N ILE A 69 11.98 -4.76 7.83
CA ILE A 69 11.72 -5.04 9.25
C ILE A 69 11.48 -6.54 9.47
N ALA A 70 10.66 -7.16 8.64
CA ALA A 70 10.38 -8.59 8.72
C ALA A 70 11.64 -9.43 8.52
N LYS A 71 12.50 -9.03 7.60
CA LYS A 71 13.78 -9.69 7.37
C LYS A 71 14.68 -9.63 8.60
N ASP A 72 14.75 -8.45 9.23
CA ASP A 72 15.57 -8.27 10.43
C ASP A 72 15.04 -9.10 11.60
N ILE A 73 13.72 -9.11 11.79
CA ILE A 73 13.07 -9.92 12.82
C ILE A 73 13.34 -11.40 12.57
N TYR A 74 13.18 -11.86 11.33
CA TYR A 74 13.44 -13.25 10.96
C TYR A 74 14.88 -13.65 11.25
N ALA A 75 15.83 -12.79 10.90
CA ALA A 75 17.25 -13.05 11.16
C ALA A 75 17.54 -13.15 12.66
N ALA A 76 16.93 -12.25 13.46
CA ALA A 76 17.10 -12.28 14.91
C ALA A 76 16.52 -13.57 15.52
N LEU A 77 15.31 -13.95 15.10
CA LEU A 77 14.66 -15.17 15.60
C LEU A 77 15.43 -16.42 15.19
N THR A 78 15.92 -16.48 13.95
CA THR A 78 16.72 -17.62 13.47
C THR A 78 18.02 -17.74 14.26
N GLY A 79 18.70 -16.62 14.51
CA GLY A 79 19.90 -16.59 15.32
C GLY A 79 19.66 -17.09 16.74
N GLU A 80 18.56 -16.68 17.36
CA GLU A 80 18.18 -17.15 18.70
C GLU A 80 17.89 -18.65 18.70
N LEU A 81 17.18 -19.15 17.70
CA LEU A 81 16.89 -20.58 17.58
C LEU A 81 18.16 -21.42 17.39
N GLU A 82 19.08 -20.95 16.59
CA GLU A 82 20.37 -21.61 16.38
C GLU A 82 21.17 -21.67 17.69
N THR A 83 21.22 -20.57 18.42
CA THR A 83 21.91 -20.52 19.71
C THR A 83 21.27 -21.47 20.71
N LEU A 84 19.95 -21.53 20.76
CA LEU A 84 19.24 -22.45 21.65
C LEU A 84 19.51 -23.90 21.29
N THR A 85 19.56 -24.24 20.00
CA THR A 85 19.83 -25.56 19.51
C THR A 85 21.23 -26.02 19.94
N VAL A 86 22.25 -25.18 19.76
CA VAL A 86 23.62 -25.46 20.20
C VAL A 86 23.67 -25.69 21.70
N PHE A 87 22.98 -24.85 22.48
CA PHE A 87 22.91 -24.98 23.93
C PHE A 87 22.36 -26.36 24.34
N TYR A 88 21.26 -26.77 23.70
CA TYR A 88 20.68 -28.11 24.00
C TYR A 88 21.58 -29.26 23.60
N GLU A 89 22.25 -29.14 22.48
CA GLU A 89 23.21 -30.17 22.04
C GLU A 89 24.37 -30.32 23.04
N LEU A 90 24.93 -29.21 23.48
CA LEU A 90 26.01 -29.19 24.47
C LEU A 90 25.54 -29.81 25.77
N LYS A 91 24.34 -29.49 26.22
CA LYS A 91 23.79 -30.00 27.46
C LYS A 91 23.48 -31.50 27.37
N ALA A 92 22.99 -31.95 26.21
CA ALA A 92 22.68 -33.37 26.00
C ALA A 92 23.94 -34.27 25.98
N ASN A 93 25.09 -33.72 25.58
CA ASN A 93 26.35 -34.44 25.50
C ASN A 93 27.12 -34.48 26.83
N ASN A 94 26.64 -33.81 27.84
CA ASN A 94 27.18 -33.87 29.18
C ASN A 94 26.47 -34.98 29.97
#